data_ebfceef7d9344ff57262c9b7b418a328
#
_entry.id   ebfceef7d9344ff57262c9b7b418a328
#
_cell.length_a   1.000
_cell.length_b   1.000
_cell.length_c   1.000
_cell.angle_alpha   90.00
_cell.angle_beta   90.00
_cell.angle_gamma   90.00
#
_symmetry.space_group_name_H-M   'P 1'
#
loop_
_entity.id
_entity.type
_entity.pdbx_description
1 polymer ?
#
loop_
_entity_poly.entity_id
_entity_poly.type
_entity_poly.pdbx_seq_one_letter_code
_entity_poly.pdbx_strand_id
1 'polypeptide(L)'
;IRMYAKQRRLSAMVADQVSQKEKRSQMMIGILSRVVERRNGESRTHVQHISTLTGMLLDHLVQKTETYPLTQEMRRTISMASVLHDIGKMEIGEQVLNSPEPRTPEDEETMRQHTLLGARMLEELDAYRDEDFVRVAYQICRWHHERYDGSGYPDQLVGEQIPIAAQVVGLADAYETLTTGSGSQPPVPCAAAVQMLCTGEAGAF
;
A
#
# COMPACT_ATOMS: atom_id res chain seq x y z
N ILE A 1 -25.34 -31.98 -26.72
CA ILE A 1 -24.77 -32.50 -25.42
C ILE A 1 -23.24 -32.46 -25.49
N ARG A 2 -22.52 -33.01 -26.50
CA ARG A 2 -21.04 -32.99 -26.57
C ARG A 2 -20.44 -31.58 -26.63
N MET A 3 -21.03 -30.62 -27.33
CA MET A 3 -20.53 -29.27 -27.47
C MET A 3 -20.63 -28.50 -26.17
N TYR A 4 -21.72 -28.63 -25.42
CA TYR A 4 -21.93 -28.02 -24.09
C TYR A 4 -20.92 -28.52 -23.03
N ALA A 5 -20.65 -29.84 -23.04
CA ALA A 5 -19.66 -30.43 -22.17
C ALA A 5 -18.22 -29.93 -22.48
N LYS A 6 -17.87 -29.74 -23.75
CA LYS A 6 -16.58 -29.20 -24.18
C LYS A 6 -16.43 -27.73 -23.78
N GLN A 7 -17.48 -26.91 -23.94
CA GLN A 7 -17.48 -25.52 -23.55
C GLN A 7 -17.31 -25.37 -22.04
N ARG A 8 -18.02 -26.16 -21.23
CA ARG A 8 -17.93 -26.15 -19.78
C ARG A 8 -16.53 -26.55 -19.29
N ARG A 9 -15.91 -27.56 -19.93
CA ARG A 9 -14.54 -27.97 -19.62
C ARG A 9 -13.52 -26.88 -19.97
N LEU A 10 -13.68 -26.19 -21.11
CA LEU A 10 -12.81 -25.10 -21.51
C LEU A 10 -12.93 -23.92 -20.54
N SER A 11 -14.14 -23.52 -20.15
CA SER A 11 -14.37 -22.47 -19.16
C SER A 11 -13.73 -22.79 -17.80
N ALA A 12 -13.84 -24.05 -17.34
CA ALA A 12 -13.20 -24.49 -16.12
C ALA A 12 -11.66 -24.43 -16.21
N MET A 13 -11.08 -24.86 -17.33
CA MET A 13 -9.63 -24.76 -17.55
C MET A 13 -9.13 -23.33 -17.61
N VAL A 14 -9.86 -22.43 -18.26
CA VAL A 14 -9.53 -20.99 -18.31
C VAL A 14 -9.61 -20.39 -16.91
N ALA A 15 -10.66 -20.67 -16.15
CA ALA A 15 -10.80 -20.18 -14.77
C ALA A 15 -9.66 -20.68 -13.87
N ASP A 16 -9.25 -21.94 -14.01
CA ASP A 16 -8.12 -22.51 -13.26
C ASP A 16 -6.79 -21.81 -13.64
N GLN A 17 -6.54 -21.63 -14.94
CA GLN A 17 -5.33 -20.92 -15.39
C GLN A 17 -5.28 -19.45 -14.92
N VAL A 18 -6.40 -18.73 -14.92
CA VAL A 18 -6.49 -17.37 -14.40
C VAL A 18 -6.16 -17.38 -12.90
N SER A 19 -6.78 -18.29 -12.13
CA SER A 19 -6.52 -18.40 -10.68
C SER A 19 -5.06 -18.75 -10.38
N GLN A 20 -4.44 -19.64 -11.15
CA GLN A 20 -3.02 -19.98 -10.97
C GLN A 20 -2.10 -18.81 -11.34
N LYS A 21 -2.42 -18.04 -12.39
CA LYS A 21 -1.67 -16.83 -12.76
C LYS A 21 -1.74 -15.78 -11.66
N GLU A 22 -2.93 -15.53 -11.10
CA GLU A 22 -3.12 -14.61 -9.97
C GLU A 22 -2.30 -15.03 -8.74
N LYS A 23 -2.37 -16.31 -8.36
CA LYS A 23 -1.58 -16.85 -7.22
C LYS A 23 -0.08 -16.67 -7.43
N ARG A 24 0.42 -16.89 -8.65
CA ARG A 24 1.84 -16.67 -8.98
C ARG A 24 2.22 -15.21 -8.88
N SER A 25 1.39 -14.30 -9.40
CA SER A 25 1.62 -12.85 -9.30
C SER A 25 1.66 -12.40 -7.84
N GLN A 26 0.70 -12.82 -7.02
CA GLN A 26 0.66 -12.52 -5.58
C GLN A 26 1.91 -13.06 -4.85
N MET A 27 2.34 -14.27 -5.18
CA MET A 27 3.55 -14.86 -4.59
C MET A 27 4.80 -14.05 -4.99
N MET A 28 4.95 -13.65 -6.25
CA MET A 28 6.10 -12.87 -6.71
C MET A 28 6.13 -11.48 -6.04
N ILE A 29 5.00 -10.80 -5.98
CA ILE A 29 4.87 -9.52 -5.29
C ILE A 29 5.24 -9.70 -3.80
N GLY A 30 4.72 -10.72 -3.14
CA GLY A 30 5.06 -11.01 -1.74
C GLY A 30 6.54 -11.35 -1.51
N ILE A 31 7.22 -11.97 -2.48
CA ILE A 31 8.67 -12.22 -2.39
C ILE A 31 9.44 -10.91 -2.53
N LEU A 32 9.09 -10.07 -3.50
CA LEU A 32 9.74 -8.76 -3.70
C LEU A 32 9.57 -7.86 -2.48
N SER A 33 8.36 -7.79 -1.94
CA SER A 33 8.09 -7.00 -0.73
C SER A 33 8.92 -7.46 0.47
N ARG A 34 9.08 -8.77 0.66
CA ARG A 34 9.96 -9.31 1.73
C ARG A 34 11.43 -8.93 1.56
N VAL A 35 11.90 -8.77 0.32
CA VAL A 35 13.27 -8.30 0.07
C VAL A 35 13.39 -6.84 0.53
N VAL A 36 12.39 -6.02 0.24
CA VAL A 36 12.31 -4.61 0.68
C VAL A 36 12.24 -4.52 2.19
N GLU A 37 11.27 -5.21 2.85
CA GLU A 37 11.12 -5.26 4.31
C GLU A 37 12.43 -5.64 5.03
N ARG A 38 13.11 -6.67 4.52
CA ARG A 38 14.37 -7.13 5.12
C ARG A 38 15.45 -6.05 5.08
N ARG A 39 15.50 -5.25 4.03
CA ARG A 39 16.43 -4.13 3.92
C ARG A 39 16.05 -2.99 4.86
N ASN A 40 14.76 -2.72 4.99
CA ASN A 40 14.24 -1.63 5.80
C ASN A 40 14.26 -1.92 7.31
N GLY A 41 14.60 -3.15 7.72
CA GLY A 41 14.53 -3.56 9.13
C GLY A 41 13.10 -3.70 9.66
N GLU A 42 12.10 -3.69 8.79
CA GLU A 42 10.69 -3.78 9.14
C GLU A 42 10.29 -5.21 9.58
N SER A 43 9.17 -5.31 10.28
CA SER A 43 8.59 -6.58 10.69
C SER A 43 8.26 -7.46 9.47
N ARG A 44 8.55 -8.76 9.56
CA ARG A 44 8.22 -9.73 8.49
C ARG A 44 6.73 -9.82 8.15
N THR A 45 5.88 -9.25 8.98
CA THR A 45 4.42 -9.28 8.82
C THR A 45 3.85 -7.93 8.39
N HIS A 46 4.66 -6.87 8.37
CA HIS A 46 4.22 -5.51 8.06
C HIS A 46 3.44 -5.43 6.74
N VAL A 47 4.04 -5.82 5.63
CA VAL A 47 3.40 -5.80 4.31
C VAL A 47 2.13 -6.66 4.25
N GLN A 48 2.12 -7.81 4.96
CA GLN A 48 0.92 -8.64 5.01
C GLN A 48 -0.22 -7.97 5.79
N HIS A 49 0.12 -7.29 6.89
CA HIS A 49 -0.84 -6.51 7.67
C HIS A 49 -1.40 -5.36 6.84
N ILE A 50 -0.54 -4.57 6.17
CA ILE A 50 -0.96 -3.47 5.29
C ILE A 50 -1.92 -3.98 4.21
N SER A 51 -1.56 -5.04 3.49
CA SER A 51 -2.44 -5.58 2.43
C SER A 51 -3.77 -6.08 2.98
N THR A 52 -3.77 -6.74 4.14
CA THR A 52 -4.99 -7.26 4.78
C THR A 52 -5.87 -6.11 5.27
N LEU A 53 -5.30 -5.14 5.98
CA LEU A 53 -6.02 -3.96 6.49
C LEU A 53 -6.60 -3.14 5.33
N THR A 54 -5.82 -2.89 4.28
CA THR A 54 -6.28 -2.22 3.06
C THR A 54 -7.50 -2.91 2.47
N GLY A 55 -7.46 -4.24 2.33
CA GLY A 55 -8.60 -5.01 1.82
C GLY A 55 -9.84 -4.88 2.71
N MET A 56 -9.67 -5.00 4.02
CA MET A 56 -10.78 -4.87 4.99
C MET A 56 -11.38 -3.46 4.98
N LEU A 57 -10.55 -2.42 4.93
CA LEU A 57 -10.99 -1.02 4.87
C LEU A 57 -11.78 -0.75 3.58
N LEU A 58 -11.28 -1.20 2.43
CA LEU A 58 -11.95 -1.06 1.14
C LEU A 58 -13.30 -1.80 1.09
N ASP A 59 -13.36 -3.03 1.60
CA ASP A 59 -14.60 -3.81 1.65
C ASP A 59 -15.63 -3.17 2.58
N HIS A 60 -15.19 -2.53 3.66
CA HIS A 60 -16.07 -1.79 4.55
C HIS A 60 -16.51 -0.46 3.94
N LEU A 61 -15.62 0.26 3.28
CA LEU A 61 -15.89 1.55 2.63
C LEU A 61 -17.04 1.45 1.63
N VAL A 62 -17.02 0.46 0.73
CA VAL A 62 -18.08 0.27 -0.27
C VAL A 62 -19.42 -0.15 0.30
N GLN A 63 -19.47 -0.62 1.56
CA GLN A 63 -20.71 -0.90 2.27
C GLN A 63 -21.30 0.36 2.92
N LYS A 64 -20.48 1.39 3.15
CA LYS A 64 -20.85 2.61 3.87
C LYS A 64 -21.17 3.79 2.96
N THR A 65 -20.59 3.82 1.77
CA THR A 65 -20.77 4.93 0.82
C THR A 65 -20.72 4.46 -0.63
N GLU A 66 -21.49 5.13 -1.48
CA GLU A 66 -21.44 4.96 -2.94
C GLU A 66 -20.52 6.01 -3.61
N THR A 67 -19.88 6.87 -2.82
CA THR A 67 -19.01 7.94 -3.34
C THR A 67 -17.85 7.40 -4.17
N TYR A 68 -17.34 6.22 -3.79
CA TYR A 68 -16.23 5.57 -4.49
C TYR A 68 -16.71 4.31 -5.21
N PRO A 69 -16.87 4.33 -6.54
CA PRO A 69 -17.35 3.18 -7.32
C PRO A 69 -16.24 2.12 -7.48
N LEU A 70 -15.80 1.53 -6.38
CA LEU A 70 -14.72 0.55 -6.34
C LEU A 70 -15.25 -0.86 -6.63
N THR A 71 -14.98 -1.37 -7.83
CA THR A 71 -15.28 -2.76 -8.17
C THR A 71 -14.46 -3.73 -7.30
N GLN A 72 -14.87 -5.00 -7.25
CA GLN A 72 -14.10 -6.02 -6.54
C GLN A 72 -12.68 -6.17 -7.10
N GLU A 73 -12.52 -6.04 -8.42
CA GLU A 73 -11.23 -6.09 -9.08
C GLU A 73 -10.35 -4.92 -8.67
N MET A 74 -10.88 -3.69 -8.66
CA MET A 74 -10.15 -2.50 -8.19
C MET A 74 -9.70 -2.65 -6.73
N ARG A 75 -10.57 -3.12 -5.83
CA ARG A 75 -10.20 -3.34 -4.43
C ARG A 75 -9.07 -4.37 -4.28
N ARG A 76 -9.11 -5.45 -5.07
CA ARG A 76 -8.01 -6.43 -5.10
C ARG A 76 -6.72 -5.82 -5.63
N THR A 77 -6.78 -5.04 -6.70
CA THR A 77 -5.62 -4.33 -7.26
C THR A 77 -5.00 -3.39 -6.24
N ILE A 78 -5.81 -2.59 -5.53
CA ILE A 78 -5.32 -1.68 -4.47
C ILE A 78 -4.66 -2.47 -3.34
N SER A 79 -5.32 -3.52 -2.85
CA SER A 79 -4.78 -4.37 -1.78
C SER A 79 -3.48 -5.08 -2.19
N MET A 80 -3.35 -5.50 -3.44
CA MET A 80 -2.10 -6.07 -3.97
C MET A 80 -1.01 -5.02 -4.15
N ALA A 81 -1.35 -3.83 -4.63
CA ALA A 81 -0.40 -2.75 -4.86
C ALA A 81 0.10 -2.11 -3.56
N SER A 82 -0.68 -2.17 -2.47
CA SER A 82 -0.31 -1.61 -1.17
C SER A 82 1.01 -2.15 -0.62
N VAL A 83 1.39 -3.37 -1.00
CA VAL A 83 2.65 -4.00 -0.59
C VAL A 83 3.90 -3.30 -1.15
N LEU A 84 3.72 -2.41 -2.13
CA LEU A 84 4.81 -1.66 -2.77
C LEU A 84 4.93 -0.22 -2.24
N HIS A 85 4.10 0.22 -1.27
CA HIS A 85 4.07 1.61 -0.82
C HIS A 85 5.47 2.16 -0.49
N ASP A 86 6.31 1.34 0.10
CA ASP A 86 7.65 1.67 0.58
C ASP A 86 8.80 1.19 -0.31
N ILE A 87 8.51 0.78 -1.56
CA ILE A 87 9.55 0.25 -2.46
C ILE A 87 10.70 1.25 -2.71
N GLY A 88 10.40 2.55 -2.67
CA GLY A 88 11.41 3.60 -2.85
C GLY A 88 12.47 3.67 -1.75
N LYS A 89 12.25 3.06 -0.58
CA LYS A 89 13.27 2.91 0.46
C LYS A 89 14.48 2.10 -0.04
N MET A 90 14.32 1.35 -1.14
CA MET A 90 15.43 0.65 -1.80
C MET A 90 16.53 1.60 -2.31
N GLU A 91 16.20 2.84 -2.62
CA GLU A 91 17.16 3.87 -3.07
C GLU A 91 17.66 4.76 -1.93
N ILE A 92 17.11 4.66 -0.73
CA ILE A 92 17.60 5.39 0.44
C ILE A 92 18.90 4.77 0.93
N GLY A 93 19.89 5.63 1.22
CA GLY A 93 21.19 5.19 1.75
C GLY A 93 21.08 4.51 3.12
N GLU A 94 21.88 3.46 3.34
CA GLU A 94 21.86 2.69 4.60
C GLU A 94 22.08 3.54 5.85
N GLN A 95 22.85 4.62 5.75
CA GLN A 95 23.13 5.52 6.86
C GLN A 95 21.84 6.21 7.35
N VAL A 96 20.98 6.65 6.41
CA VAL A 96 19.70 7.27 6.73
C VAL A 96 18.67 6.21 7.12
N LEU A 97 18.62 5.10 6.39
CA LEU A 97 17.68 4.02 6.64
C LEU A 97 17.82 3.43 8.07
N ASN A 98 19.08 3.30 8.54
CA ASN A 98 19.43 2.75 9.85
C ASN A 98 19.77 3.84 10.88
N SER A 99 19.47 5.12 10.61
CA SER A 99 19.72 6.19 11.56
C SER A 99 18.87 5.99 12.82
N PRO A 100 19.44 6.29 14.02
CA PRO A 100 18.71 6.13 15.27
C PRO A 100 17.54 7.13 15.36
N GLU A 101 16.47 6.70 15.98
CA GLU A 101 15.31 7.56 16.27
C GLU A 101 15.55 8.39 17.57
N PRO A 102 15.12 9.66 17.62
CA PRO A 102 14.55 10.43 16.50
C PRO A 102 15.60 10.82 15.46
N ARG A 103 15.21 10.81 14.18
CA ARG A 103 16.09 11.20 13.08
C ARG A 103 16.42 12.69 13.12
N THR A 104 17.55 13.06 12.52
CA THR A 104 17.84 14.46 12.25
C THR A 104 16.86 15.01 11.20
N PRO A 105 16.61 16.35 11.15
CA PRO A 105 15.75 16.92 10.11
C PRO A 105 16.19 16.61 8.68
N GLU A 106 17.51 16.48 8.44
CA GLU A 106 18.09 16.13 7.15
C GLU A 106 17.83 14.65 6.80
N ASP A 107 17.97 13.74 7.77
CA ASP A 107 17.65 12.33 7.58
C ASP A 107 16.14 12.12 7.35
N GLU A 108 15.30 12.88 8.07
CA GLU A 108 13.84 12.84 7.89
C GLU A 108 13.44 13.30 6.49
N GLU A 109 14.00 14.41 6.01
CA GLU A 109 13.75 14.89 4.64
C GLU A 109 14.24 13.89 3.59
N THR A 110 15.42 13.29 3.81
CA THR A 110 15.93 12.24 2.94
C THR A 110 15.03 11.01 2.97
N MET A 111 14.53 10.61 4.13
CA MET A 111 13.60 9.49 4.27
C MET A 111 12.29 9.76 3.51
N ARG A 112 11.75 10.99 3.53
CA ARG A 112 10.53 11.37 2.80
C ARG A 112 10.66 11.18 1.28
N GLN A 113 11.88 11.23 0.74
CA GLN A 113 12.13 11.00 -0.69
C GLN A 113 11.72 9.60 -1.16
N HIS A 114 11.54 8.60 -0.26
CA HIS A 114 11.12 7.26 -0.69
C HIS A 114 9.80 7.29 -1.48
N THR A 115 8.91 8.22 -1.20
CA THR A 115 7.64 8.37 -1.94
C THR A 115 7.86 8.73 -3.40
N LEU A 116 8.75 9.69 -3.66
CA LEU A 116 9.12 10.11 -5.01
C LEU A 116 9.99 9.06 -5.72
N LEU A 117 10.90 8.43 -5.00
CA LEU A 117 11.77 7.39 -5.54
C LEU A 117 10.95 6.17 -5.95
N GLY A 118 10.02 5.71 -5.11
CA GLY A 118 9.12 4.59 -5.44
C GLY A 118 8.21 4.90 -6.63
N ALA A 119 7.65 6.10 -6.69
CA ALA A 119 6.87 6.55 -7.83
C ALA A 119 7.69 6.53 -9.12
N ARG A 120 8.93 7.06 -9.10
CA ARG A 120 9.85 7.07 -10.25
C ARG A 120 10.19 5.66 -10.72
N MET A 121 10.50 4.73 -9.80
CA MET A 121 10.76 3.33 -10.15
C MET A 121 9.62 2.69 -10.95
N LEU A 122 8.37 3.05 -10.62
CA LEU A 122 7.19 2.55 -11.34
C LEU A 122 6.97 3.26 -12.68
N GLU A 123 7.32 4.55 -12.80
CA GLU A 123 7.29 5.28 -14.07
C GLU A 123 8.29 4.73 -15.09
N GLU A 124 9.43 4.22 -14.65
CA GLU A 124 10.45 3.59 -15.50
C GLU A 124 10.01 2.26 -16.12
N LEU A 125 8.87 1.70 -15.68
CA LEU A 125 8.27 0.50 -16.26
C LEU A 125 7.45 0.82 -17.54
N ASP A 126 8.09 1.43 -18.54
CA ASP A 126 7.44 1.95 -19.76
C ASP A 126 6.46 0.97 -20.42
N ALA A 127 6.82 -0.32 -20.51
CA ALA A 127 6.00 -1.36 -21.12
C ALA A 127 4.70 -1.68 -20.35
N TYR A 128 4.60 -1.25 -19.10
CA TYR A 128 3.50 -1.58 -18.19
C TYR A 128 2.82 -0.33 -17.60
N ARG A 129 3.18 0.87 -18.05
CA ARG A 129 2.69 2.15 -17.53
C ARG A 129 1.16 2.27 -17.56
N ASP A 130 0.53 1.69 -18.58
CA ASP A 130 -0.92 1.74 -18.77
C ASP A 130 -1.67 0.63 -18.00
N GLU A 131 -0.95 -0.29 -17.35
CA GLU A 131 -1.57 -1.33 -16.55
C GLU A 131 -2.15 -0.72 -15.26
N ASP A 132 -3.39 -1.06 -14.94
CA ASP A 132 -4.09 -0.55 -13.74
C ASP A 132 -3.30 -0.78 -12.46
N PHE A 133 -2.62 -1.93 -12.34
CA PHE A 133 -1.79 -2.25 -11.18
C PHE A 133 -0.63 -1.25 -11.02
N VAL A 134 0.09 -0.93 -12.09
CA VAL A 134 1.24 -0.02 -12.05
C VAL A 134 0.78 1.40 -11.72
N ARG A 135 -0.33 1.85 -12.32
CA ARG A 135 -0.92 3.15 -12.04
C ARG A 135 -1.36 3.30 -10.59
N VAL A 136 -2.01 2.27 -10.02
CA VAL A 136 -2.42 2.25 -8.62
C VAL A 136 -1.22 2.18 -7.69
N ALA A 137 -0.22 1.36 -7.98
CA ALA A 137 1.01 1.28 -7.22
C ALA A 137 1.76 2.61 -7.19
N TYR A 138 1.84 3.31 -8.33
CA TYR A 138 2.40 4.67 -8.41
C TYR A 138 1.68 5.65 -7.46
N GLN A 139 0.34 5.67 -7.51
CA GLN A 139 -0.47 6.54 -6.65
C GLN A 139 -0.20 6.25 -5.16
N ILE A 140 -0.13 4.98 -4.81
CA ILE A 140 0.15 4.56 -3.44
C ILE A 140 1.56 4.97 -3.03
N CYS A 141 2.59 4.63 -3.80
CA CYS A 141 3.97 4.99 -3.49
C CYS A 141 4.14 6.49 -3.30
N ARG A 142 3.58 7.30 -4.19
CA ARG A 142 3.75 8.74 -4.16
C ARG A 142 2.99 9.41 -3.02
N TRP A 143 1.74 8.96 -2.72
CA TRP A 143 0.81 9.75 -1.92
C TRP A 143 0.29 9.09 -0.64
N HIS A 144 0.78 7.93 -0.21
CA HIS A 144 0.33 7.30 1.04
C HIS A 144 0.67 8.10 2.30
N HIS A 145 1.61 9.03 2.22
CA HIS A 145 1.92 9.98 3.29
C HIS A 145 1.24 11.34 3.16
N GLU A 146 0.39 11.53 2.15
CA GLU A 146 -0.49 12.71 2.12
C GLU A 146 -1.51 12.64 3.25
N ARG A 147 -1.96 13.81 3.68
CA ARG A 147 -2.95 13.95 4.74
C ARG A 147 -4.11 14.80 4.25
N TYR A 148 -5.33 14.46 4.66
CA TYR A 148 -6.56 15.07 4.16
C TYR A 148 -6.59 16.60 4.33
N ASP A 149 -5.91 17.13 5.35
CA ASP A 149 -5.74 18.55 5.64
C ASP A 149 -4.61 19.25 4.87
N GLY A 150 -3.87 18.51 4.02
CA GLY A 150 -2.72 19.04 3.26
C GLY A 150 -1.42 19.13 4.07
N SER A 151 -1.38 18.63 5.29
CA SER A 151 -0.15 18.59 6.11
C SER A 151 0.81 17.48 5.70
N GLY A 152 0.43 16.63 4.74
CA GLY A 152 1.20 15.51 4.25
C GLY A 152 2.31 15.87 3.26
N TYR A 153 2.88 14.86 2.62
CA TYR A 153 3.93 14.99 1.62
C TYR A 153 3.80 13.90 0.56
N PRO A 154 4.38 14.04 -0.65
CA PRO A 154 5.33 15.07 -1.10
C PRO A 154 4.67 16.30 -1.74
N ASP A 155 3.41 16.20 -2.18
CA ASP A 155 2.76 17.23 -3.02
C ASP A 155 1.78 18.11 -2.23
N GLN A 156 1.54 17.84 -0.95
CA GLN A 156 0.62 18.53 -0.05
C GLN A 156 -0.81 18.60 -0.61
N LEU A 157 -1.27 17.45 -1.14
CA LEU A 157 -2.63 17.31 -1.66
C LEU A 157 -3.66 17.44 -0.54
N VAL A 158 -4.82 18.04 -0.87
CA VAL A 158 -5.89 18.29 0.09
C VAL A 158 -7.15 17.54 -0.28
N GLY A 159 -7.75 16.87 0.70
CA GLY A 159 -9.05 16.24 0.56
C GLY A 159 -9.08 15.19 -0.55
N GLU A 160 -10.06 15.30 -1.44
CA GLU A 160 -10.29 14.35 -2.54
C GLU A 160 -9.25 14.43 -3.67
N GLN A 161 -8.29 15.35 -3.62
CA GLN A 161 -7.14 15.35 -4.53
C GLN A 161 -6.25 14.12 -4.28
N ILE A 162 -6.27 13.58 -3.05
CA ILE A 162 -5.54 12.37 -2.71
C ILE A 162 -6.30 11.16 -3.27
N PRO A 163 -5.71 10.35 -4.14
CA PRO A 163 -6.38 9.14 -4.64
C PRO A 163 -6.82 8.21 -3.50
N ILE A 164 -8.03 7.67 -3.59
CA ILE A 164 -8.58 6.79 -2.55
C ILE A 164 -7.67 5.61 -2.20
N ALA A 165 -6.93 5.08 -3.16
CA ALA A 165 -5.95 4.02 -2.93
C ALA A 165 -4.85 4.48 -1.96
N ALA A 166 -4.34 5.69 -2.13
CA ALA A 166 -3.32 6.26 -1.26
C ALA A 166 -3.87 6.59 0.14
N GLN A 167 -5.10 7.16 0.23
CA GLN A 167 -5.75 7.44 1.50
C GLN A 167 -5.91 6.17 2.35
N VAL A 168 -6.47 5.10 1.75
CA VAL A 168 -6.72 3.84 2.48
C VAL A 168 -5.42 3.15 2.89
N VAL A 169 -4.39 3.17 2.03
CA VAL A 169 -3.09 2.59 2.39
C VAL A 169 -2.38 3.42 3.46
N GLY A 170 -2.41 4.74 3.37
CA GLY A 170 -1.84 5.62 4.41
C GLY A 170 -2.51 5.45 5.77
N LEU A 171 -3.84 5.24 5.80
CA LEU A 171 -4.56 4.92 7.03
C LEU A 171 -4.15 3.53 7.58
N ALA A 172 -4.03 2.52 6.71
CA ALA A 172 -3.61 1.17 7.11
C ALA A 172 -2.19 1.18 7.68
N ASP A 173 -1.27 1.90 7.04
CA ASP A 173 0.12 2.05 7.47
C ASP A 173 0.23 2.77 8.81
N ALA A 174 -0.47 3.89 9.00
CA ALA A 174 -0.50 4.61 10.26
C ALA A 174 -1.05 3.74 11.41
N TYR A 175 -2.11 2.96 11.16
CA TYR A 175 -2.65 2.04 12.16
C TYR A 175 -1.66 0.94 12.51
N GLU A 176 -1.03 0.33 11.52
CA GLU A 176 -0.06 -0.75 11.73
C GLU A 176 1.18 -0.25 12.49
N THR A 177 1.71 0.90 12.11
CA THR A 177 2.83 1.55 12.79
C THR A 177 2.52 1.85 14.27
N LEU A 178 1.33 2.38 14.57
CA LEU A 178 0.90 2.63 15.95
C LEU A 178 0.79 1.34 16.77
N THR A 179 0.27 0.27 16.17
CA THR A 179 -0.02 -0.98 16.90
C THR A 179 1.18 -1.92 17.02
N THR A 180 2.17 -1.82 16.14
CA THR A 180 3.42 -2.60 16.20
C THR A 180 4.55 -1.84 16.88
N GLY A 181 4.46 -0.52 16.94
CA GLY A 181 5.53 0.38 17.39
C GLY A 181 6.55 0.62 16.28
N SER A 182 7.25 1.75 16.35
CA SER A 182 8.28 2.13 15.40
C SER A 182 9.44 2.79 16.12
N GLY A 183 10.67 2.35 15.83
CA GLY A 183 11.87 2.92 16.42
C GLY A 183 11.82 2.98 17.94
N SER A 184 11.79 4.19 18.51
CA SER A 184 11.72 4.43 19.97
C SER A 184 10.29 4.46 20.54
N GLN A 185 9.26 4.39 19.67
CA GLN A 185 7.86 4.44 20.09
C GLN A 185 7.32 3.04 20.39
N PRO A 186 6.87 2.76 21.62
CA PRO A 186 6.29 1.48 21.96
C PRO A 186 4.92 1.31 21.28
N PRO A 187 4.48 0.06 21.00
CA PRO A 187 3.17 -0.20 20.44
C PRO A 187 2.05 0.26 21.37
N VAL A 188 1.01 0.85 20.80
CA VAL A 188 -0.20 1.23 21.52
C VAL A 188 -1.31 0.19 21.35
N PRO A 189 -2.23 0.02 22.32
CA PRO A 189 -3.37 -0.88 22.16
C PRO A 189 -4.24 -0.49 20.96
N CYS A 190 -4.80 -1.48 20.24
CA CYS A 190 -5.60 -1.25 19.04
C CYS A 190 -6.72 -0.21 19.22
N ALA A 191 -7.41 -0.23 20.37
CA ALA A 191 -8.47 0.76 20.66
C ALA A 191 -7.92 2.19 20.76
N ALA A 192 -6.73 2.37 21.34
CA ALA A 192 -6.07 3.66 21.43
C ALA A 192 -5.60 4.14 20.04
N ALA A 193 -5.03 3.25 19.21
CA ALA A 193 -4.65 3.57 17.85
C ALA A 193 -5.85 4.06 17.01
N VAL A 194 -6.99 3.37 17.09
CA VAL A 194 -8.24 3.81 16.44
C VAL A 194 -8.67 5.19 16.94
N GLN A 195 -8.61 5.43 18.25
CA GLN A 195 -8.96 6.74 18.80
C GLN A 195 -8.05 7.84 18.27
N MET A 196 -6.73 7.64 18.27
CA MET A 196 -5.75 8.60 17.74
C MET A 196 -5.98 8.95 16.27
N LEU A 197 -6.32 7.94 15.45
CA LEU A 197 -6.67 8.15 14.04
C LEU A 197 -7.98 8.94 13.89
N CYS A 198 -9.02 8.62 14.68
CA CYS A 198 -10.31 9.32 14.62
C CYS A 198 -10.25 10.76 15.14
N THR A 199 -9.34 11.07 16.07
CA THR A 199 -9.17 12.44 16.62
C THR A 199 -8.19 13.30 15.84
N GLY A 200 -7.51 12.72 14.83
CA GLY A 200 -6.47 13.42 14.07
C GLY A 200 -5.12 13.55 14.81
N GLU A 201 -4.97 12.93 15.98
CA GLU A 201 -3.71 12.93 16.76
C GLU A 201 -2.58 12.22 16.00
N ALA A 202 -2.92 11.21 15.18
CA ALA A 202 -1.99 10.49 14.32
C ALA A 202 -1.96 11.01 12.87
N GLY A 203 -2.56 12.16 12.59
CA GLY A 203 -2.72 12.77 11.28
C GLY A 203 -4.17 12.81 10.82
N ALA A 204 -4.47 13.66 9.85
CA ALA A 204 -5.80 13.78 9.25
C ALA A 204 -5.93 12.79 8.08
N PHE A 205 -6.85 11.83 8.18
CA PHE A 205 -7.14 10.80 7.18
C PHE A 205 -8.54 10.92 6.61
#